data_7c71a1b28e4a37e403cae9ce5383d121
#
_entry.id   7c71a1b28e4a37e403cae9ce5383d121
#
_cell.length_a   1.000
_cell.length_b   1.000
_cell.length_c   1.000
_cell.angle_alpha   90.00
_cell.angle_beta   90.00
_cell.angle_gamma   90.00
#
_symmetry.space_group_name_H-M   'P 1'
#
loop_
_entity.id
_entity.type
_entity.pdbx_description
1 polymer ?
#
loop_
_entity_poly.entity_id
_entity_poly.type
_entity_poly.pdbx_seq_one_letter_code
_entity_poly.pdbx_strand_id
1 'polypeptide(L)'
;MQAAYKLFRRRGFFRVGVDEIAAAAGITKRSLYYHFKSKDALLAAVLASQHEQTFAAFQTFGIELSGGPEQMVDALFRGLAIWSAKPQWAGSGFTRLVIELADLSGHPARSIARQHKAALEKHLAGLLAKAGVRSPKQRARELSLLMEGAMVMILIHGDRSYAEAAARAARRLVKR
;
A
#
# COMPACT_ATOMS: atom_id res chain seq x y z
N MET A 1 4.10 -18.19 0.36
CA MET A 1 3.72 -16.82 0.76
C MET A 1 2.64 -16.20 -0.14
N GLN A 2 2.72 -16.30 -1.46
CA GLN A 2 1.72 -15.70 -2.37
C GLN A 2 0.28 -16.19 -2.16
N ALA A 3 0.08 -17.51 -1.90
CA ALA A 3 -1.24 -18.05 -1.60
C ALA A 3 -1.84 -17.43 -0.32
N ALA A 4 -1.05 -17.33 0.75
CA ALA A 4 -1.46 -16.68 1.99
C ALA A 4 -1.83 -15.20 1.76
N TYR A 5 -1.03 -14.46 0.99
CA TYR A 5 -1.32 -13.05 0.67
C TYR A 5 -2.66 -12.89 -0.07
N LYS A 6 -2.92 -13.74 -1.07
CA LYS A 6 -4.20 -13.71 -1.81
C LYS A 6 -5.38 -13.98 -0.89
N LEU A 7 -5.27 -14.97 0.01
CA LEU A 7 -6.31 -15.29 0.98
C LEU A 7 -6.55 -14.14 1.96
N PHE A 8 -5.49 -13.60 2.57
CA PHE A 8 -5.60 -12.47 3.50
C PHE A 8 -6.22 -11.24 2.83
N ARG A 9 -5.85 -10.95 1.58
CA ARG A 9 -6.46 -9.84 0.83
C ARG A 9 -7.94 -10.04 0.53
N ARG A 10 -8.36 -11.27 0.23
CA ARG A 10 -9.75 -11.55 -0.15
C ARG A 10 -10.68 -11.63 1.06
N ARG A 11 -10.24 -12.26 2.14
CA ARG A 11 -11.09 -12.66 3.26
C ARG A 11 -10.74 -11.98 4.59
N GLY A 12 -9.63 -11.26 4.66
CA GLY A 12 -9.09 -10.70 5.89
C GLY A 12 -8.22 -11.69 6.65
N PHE A 13 -7.41 -11.18 7.55
CA PHE A 13 -6.46 -11.99 8.31
C PHE A 13 -7.16 -12.93 9.31
N PHE A 14 -8.12 -12.41 10.08
CA PHE A 14 -8.76 -13.20 11.14
C PHE A 14 -9.60 -14.35 10.60
N ARG A 15 -10.26 -14.15 9.46
CA ARG A 15 -11.16 -15.14 8.86
C ARG A 15 -10.46 -16.32 8.18
N VAL A 16 -9.17 -16.19 7.88
CA VAL A 16 -8.41 -17.23 7.16
C VAL A 16 -7.73 -18.15 8.16
N GLY A 17 -8.08 -19.45 8.12
CA GLY A 17 -7.47 -20.49 8.92
C GLY A 17 -6.12 -20.98 8.39
N VAL A 18 -5.28 -21.52 9.25
CA VAL A 18 -3.96 -22.08 8.87
C VAL A 18 -4.11 -23.26 7.91
N ASP A 19 -5.13 -24.10 8.11
CA ASP A 19 -5.41 -25.27 7.25
C ASP A 19 -5.77 -24.82 5.81
N GLU A 20 -6.54 -23.73 5.70
CA GLU A 20 -6.89 -23.14 4.42
C GLU A 20 -5.67 -22.56 3.70
N ILE A 21 -4.75 -21.93 4.44
CA ILE A 21 -3.50 -21.40 3.89
C ILE A 21 -2.62 -22.55 3.39
N ALA A 22 -2.49 -23.61 4.18
CA ALA A 22 -1.71 -24.79 3.83
C ALA A 22 -2.25 -25.46 2.57
N ALA A 23 -3.58 -25.68 2.51
CA ALA A 23 -4.25 -26.24 1.34
C ALA A 23 -4.06 -25.37 0.10
N ALA A 24 -4.24 -24.06 0.20
CA ALA A 24 -4.04 -23.13 -0.92
C ALA A 24 -2.58 -23.03 -1.39
N ALA A 25 -1.63 -23.36 -0.52
CA ALA A 25 -0.21 -23.39 -0.83
C ALA A 25 0.27 -24.77 -1.34
N GLY A 26 -0.59 -25.80 -1.35
CA GLY A 26 -0.22 -27.16 -1.72
C GLY A 26 0.74 -27.83 -0.73
N ILE A 27 0.69 -27.46 0.57
CA ILE A 27 1.55 -28.00 1.62
C ILE A 27 0.73 -28.51 2.81
N THR A 28 1.34 -29.26 3.70
CA THR A 28 0.71 -29.66 4.95
C THR A 28 0.78 -28.56 6.01
N LYS A 29 -0.15 -28.56 6.97
CA LYS A 29 -0.09 -27.70 8.15
C LYS A 29 1.23 -27.86 8.91
N ARG A 30 1.73 -29.09 9.03
CA ARG A 30 3.02 -29.40 9.64
C ARG A 30 4.17 -28.69 8.92
N SER A 31 4.19 -28.76 7.59
CA SER A 31 5.18 -28.05 6.77
C SER A 31 5.10 -26.54 6.95
N LEU A 32 3.90 -26.00 7.06
CA LEU A 32 3.71 -24.56 7.29
C LEU A 32 4.30 -24.13 8.66
N TYR A 33 4.02 -24.88 9.74
CA TYR A 33 4.56 -24.61 11.06
C TYR A 33 6.07 -24.89 11.20
N TYR A 34 6.62 -25.72 10.33
CA TYR A 34 8.08 -25.88 10.25
C TYR A 34 8.77 -24.57 9.82
N HIS A 35 8.15 -23.81 8.93
CA HIS A 35 8.69 -22.55 8.44
C HIS A 35 8.25 -21.31 9.25
N PHE A 36 7.07 -21.33 9.84
CA PHE A 36 6.49 -20.18 10.54
C PHE A 36 5.95 -20.60 11.91
N LYS A 37 6.50 -20.03 12.97
CA LYS A 37 6.13 -20.36 14.37
C LYS A 37 4.66 -20.09 14.71
N SER A 38 4.00 -19.19 13.97
CA SER A 38 2.61 -18.81 14.16
C SER A 38 2.01 -18.25 12.86
N LYS A 39 0.68 -18.09 12.86
CA LYS A 39 -0.04 -17.38 11.77
C LYS A 39 0.41 -15.91 11.67
N ASP A 40 0.71 -15.28 12.79
CA ASP A 40 1.20 -13.90 12.86
C ASP A 40 2.61 -13.77 12.28
N ALA A 41 3.49 -14.76 12.54
CA ALA A 41 4.82 -14.82 11.93
C ALA A 41 4.74 -15.00 10.40
N LEU A 42 3.83 -15.84 9.93
CA LEU A 42 3.55 -15.98 8.49
C LEU A 42 3.05 -14.66 7.91
N LEU A 43 2.10 -13.98 8.57
CA LEU A 43 1.60 -12.70 8.11
C LEU A 43 2.70 -11.66 8.02
N ALA A 44 3.55 -11.57 9.03
CA ALA A 44 4.69 -10.65 9.02
C ALA A 44 5.64 -10.91 7.84
N ALA A 45 5.97 -12.18 7.58
CA ALA A 45 6.80 -12.58 6.45
C ALA A 45 6.14 -12.26 5.09
N VAL A 46 4.83 -12.50 4.98
CA VAL A 46 4.04 -12.17 3.78
C VAL A 46 4.08 -10.68 3.51
N LEU A 47 3.90 -9.85 4.53
CA LEU A 47 3.93 -8.39 4.39
C LEU A 47 5.33 -7.86 4.06
N ALA A 48 6.39 -8.42 4.64
CA ALA A 48 7.76 -8.05 4.30
C ALA A 48 8.04 -8.30 2.81
N SER A 49 7.68 -9.48 2.31
CA SER A 49 7.80 -9.82 0.89
C SER A 49 6.95 -8.89 0.00
N GLN A 50 5.75 -8.54 0.43
CA GLN A 50 4.88 -7.61 -0.31
C GLN A 50 5.40 -6.17 -0.27
N HIS A 51 6.07 -5.77 0.81
CA HIS A 51 6.72 -4.47 0.89
C HIS A 51 7.75 -4.31 -0.22
N GLU A 52 8.67 -5.28 -0.36
CA GLU A 52 9.72 -5.24 -1.38
C GLU A 52 9.13 -5.13 -2.80
N GLN A 53 8.15 -5.98 -3.12
CA GLN A 53 7.52 -5.99 -4.45
C GLN A 53 6.74 -4.70 -4.74
N THR A 54 5.94 -4.23 -3.78
CA THR A 54 5.11 -3.04 -3.94
C THR A 54 5.96 -1.79 -4.00
N PHE A 55 7.02 -1.72 -3.19
CA PHE A 55 7.92 -0.57 -3.18
C PHE A 55 8.75 -0.49 -4.47
N ALA A 56 9.27 -1.60 -4.96
CA ALA A 56 9.94 -1.66 -6.25
C ALA A 56 9.02 -1.20 -7.39
N ALA A 57 7.79 -1.71 -7.44
CA ALA A 57 6.80 -1.29 -8.42
C ALA A 57 6.45 0.21 -8.30
N PHE A 58 6.40 0.75 -7.08
CA PHE A 58 6.15 2.17 -6.85
C PHE A 58 7.32 3.03 -7.34
N GLN A 59 8.56 2.59 -7.16
CA GLN A 59 9.74 3.30 -7.66
C GLN A 59 9.81 3.35 -9.18
N THR A 60 9.34 2.29 -9.86
CA THR A 60 9.34 2.20 -11.34
C THR A 60 8.09 2.80 -11.97
N PHE A 61 7.08 3.16 -11.18
CA PHE A 61 5.78 3.62 -11.65
C PHE A 61 5.85 5.04 -12.21
N GLY A 62 6.62 5.24 -13.32
CA GLY A 62 6.53 6.40 -14.21
C GLY A 62 6.57 7.78 -13.54
N ILE A 63 7.15 7.90 -12.36
CA ILE A 63 7.38 9.18 -11.70
C ILE A 63 8.62 9.80 -12.36
N GLU A 64 8.52 10.03 -13.65
CA GLU A 64 9.51 10.81 -14.39
C GLU A 64 9.39 12.27 -13.97
N LEU A 65 10.48 12.79 -13.42
CA LEU A 65 10.60 14.22 -13.05
C LEU A 65 10.72 15.14 -14.26
N SER A 66 10.71 14.59 -15.48
CA SER A 66 10.93 15.32 -16.73
C SER A 66 9.95 16.48 -16.96
N GLY A 67 8.77 16.41 -16.36
CA GLY A 67 7.74 17.43 -16.52
C GLY A 67 7.51 18.33 -15.31
N GLY A 68 8.29 18.18 -14.21
CA GLY A 68 8.13 18.96 -12.99
C GLY A 68 7.14 18.36 -11.98
N PRO A 69 6.96 19.03 -10.81
CA PRO A 69 6.25 18.45 -9.66
C PRO A 69 4.75 18.25 -9.91
N GLU A 70 4.09 19.08 -10.71
CA GLU A 70 2.67 18.92 -11.02
C GLU A 70 2.43 17.67 -11.88
N GLN A 71 3.26 17.44 -12.91
CA GLN A 71 3.14 16.25 -13.76
C GLN A 71 3.47 14.96 -12.98
N MET A 72 4.43 15.02 -12.05
CA MET A 72 4.71 13.91 -11.15
C MET A 72 3.47 13.55 -10.30
N VAL A 73 2.81 14.54 -9.75
CA VAL A 73 1.56 14.35 -8.97
C VAL A 73 0.46 13.76 -9.85
N ASP A 74 0.30 14.26 -11.07
CA ASP A 74 -0.68 13.72 -12.01
C ASP A 74 -0.42 12.26 -12.38
N ALA A 75 0.84 11.90 -12.60
CA ALA A 75 1.23 10.52 -12.87
C ALA A 75 0.92 9.61 -11.67
N LEU A 76 1.18 10.08 -10.45
CA LEU A 76 0.89 9.36 -9.21
C LEU A 76 -0.59 9.01 -9.07
N PHE A 77 -1.48 9.99 -9.22
CA PHE A 77 -2.93 9.77 -9.07
C PHE A 77 -3.56 9.09 -10.27
N ARG A 78 -3.03 9.29 -11.47
CA ARG A 78 -3.40 8.49 -12.65
C ARG A 78 -3.06 7.02 -12.45
N GLY A 79 -1.89 6.74 -11.89
CA GLY A 79 -1.50 5.40 -11.50
C GLY A 79 -2.45 4.78 -10.47
N LEU A 80 -2.90 5.55 -9.48
CA LEU A 80 -3.92 5.11 -8.54
C LEU A 80 -5.24 4.77 -9.26
N ALA A 81 -5.71 5.60 -10.18
CA ALA A 81 -6.92 5.36 -10.96
C ALA A 81 -6.81 4.07 -11.80
N ILE A 82 -5.69 3.85 -12.48
CA ILE A 82 -5.41 2.64 -13.26
C ILE A 82 -5.36 1.40 -12.34
N TRP A 83 -4.66 1.50 -11.21
CA TRP A 83 -4.56 0.39 -10.26
C TRP A 83 -5.91 0.03 -9.64
N SER A 84 -6.72 1.03 -9.31
CA SER A 84 -8.06 0.83 -8.75
C SER A 84 -9.07 0.25 -9.75
N ALA A 85 -8.77 0.31 -11.05
CA ALA A 85 -9.60 -0.29 -12.11
C ALA A 85 -9.38 -1.80 -12.28
N LYS A 86 -8.34 -2.38 -11.66
CA LYS A 86 -8.03 -3.80 -11.80
C LYS A 86 -9.15 -4.67 -11.18
N PRO A 87 -9.49 -5.81 -11.80
CA PRO A 87 -10.44 -6.75 -11.24
C PRO A 87 -10.08 -7.13 -9.80
N GLN A 88 -11.09 -7.23 -8.94
CA GLN A 88 -10.91 -7.59 -7.52
C GLN A 88 -10.01 -6.61 -6.73
N TRP A 89 -9.85 -5.37 -7.20
CA TRP A 89 -9.15 -4.36 -6.43
C TRP A 89 -9.88 -4.13 -5.08
N ALA A 90 -9.12 -4.06 -4.01
CA ALA A 90 -9.64 -3.95 -2.66
C ALA A 90 -8.81 -2.97 -1.79
N GLY A 91 -8.27 -1.94 -2.43
CA GLY A 91 -7.44 -0.94 -1.74
C GLY A 91 -6.05 -1.43 -1.34
N SER A 92 -5.39 -0.68 -0.47
CA SER A 92 -4.09 -1.04 0.08
C SER A 92 -4.21 -2.20 1.06
N GLY A 93 -3.52 -3.30 0.79
CA GLY A 93 -3.45 -4.45 1.71
C GLY A 93 -2.84 -4.08 3.07
N PHE A 94 -1.86 -3.19 3.10
CA PHE A 94 -1.24 -2.72 4.34
C PHE A 94 -2.21 -1.89 5.18
N THR A 95 -2.96 -0.99 4.57
CA THR A 95 -3.95 -0.15 5.26
C THR A 95 -5.09 -0.99 5.80
N ARG A 96 -5.66 -1.90 5.00
CA ARG A 96 -6.73 -2.81 5.44
C ARG A 96 -6.30 -3.65 6.63
N LEU A 97 -5.09 -4.21 6.56
CA LEU A 97 -4.57 -5.02 7.64
C LEU A 97 -4.40 -4.23 8.95
N VAL A 98 -3.87 -3.01 8.89
CA VAL A 98 -3.71 -2.18 10.10
C VAL A 98 -5.06 -1.84 10.72
N ILE A 99 -6.09 -1.61 9.90
CA ILE A 99 -7.46 -1.40 10.38
C ILE A 99 -7.99 -2.68 11.06
N GLU A 100 -7.80 -3.84 10.45
CA GLU A 100 -8.23 -5.13 11.02
C GLU A 100 -7.49 -5.46 12.33
N LEU A 101 -6.24 -5.04 12.49
CA LEU A 101 -5.41 -5.23 13.67
C LEU A 101 -5.40 -4.01 14.61
N ALA A 102 -6.37 -3.12 14.52
CA ALA A 102 -6.36 -1.85 15.26
C ALA A 102 -6.23 -2.04 16.77
N ASP A 103 -6.93 -3.05 17.31
CA ASP A 103 -6.95 -3.38 18.74
C ASP A 103 -5.69 -4.13 19.21
N LEU A 104 -4.82 -4.58 18.30
CA LEU A 104 -3.61 -5.33 18.58
C LEU A 104 -2.36 -4.46 18.41
N SER A 105 -2.15 -3.50 19.30
CA SER A 105 -1.10 -2.47 19.19
C SER A 105 0.32 -3.04 19.02
N GLY A 106 0.64 -4.17 19.67
CA GLY A 106 1.94 -4.84 19.62
C GLY A 106 2.12 -5.82 18.45
N HIS A 107 1.13 -5.99 17.59
CA HIS A 107 1.22 -6.99 16.52
C HIS A 107 2.33 -6.65 15.50
N PRO A 108 3.27 -7.60 15.18
CA PRO A 108 4.43 -7.32 14.34
C PRO A 108 4.07 -6.81 12.94
N ALA A 109 2.97 -7.27 12.37
CA ALA A 109 2.49 -6.83 11.07
C ALA A 109 2.20 -5.31 11.01
N ARG A 110 1.79 -4.69 12.13
CA ARG A 110 1.57 -3.23 12.19
C ARG A 110 2.88 -2.45 12.06
N SER A 111 3.96 -2.98 12.63
CA SER A 111 5.30 -2.36 12.46
C SER A 111 5.76 -2.40 11.00
N ILE A 112 5.55 -3.54 10.31
CA ILE A 112 5.91 -3.68 8.89
C ILE A 112 5.07 -2.74 8.02
N ALA A 113 3.77 -2.62 8.29
CA ALA A 113 2.91 -1.70 7.57
C ALA A 113 3.34 -0.23 7.78
N ARG A 114 3.72 0.15 9.00
CA ARG A 114 4.27 1.47 9.31
C ARG A 114 5.56 1.73 8.53
N GLN A 115 6.49 0.78 8.52
CA GLN A 115 7.73 0.88 7.77
C GLN A 115 7.48 1.04 6.27
N HIS A 116 6.53 0.27 5.72
CA HIS A 116 6.12 0.39 4.32
C HIS A 116 5.62 1.80 3.99
N LYS A 117 4.70 2.34 4.78
CA LYS A 117 4.15 3.69 4.56
C LYS A 117 5.22 4.77 4.72
N ALA A 118 6.10 4.64 5.73
CA ALA A 118 7.22 5.57 5.93
C ALA A 118 8.22 5.53 4.76
N ALA A 119 8.48 4.37 4.19
CA ALA A 119 9.35 4.24 3.01
C ALA A 119 8.75 4.93 1.77
N LEU A 120 7.45 4.78 1.54
CA LEU A 120 6.75 5.49 0.45
C LEU A 120 6.79 7.01 0.65
N GLU A 121 6.48 7.50 1.86
CA GLU A 121 6.53 8.93 2.19
C GLU A 121 7.95 9.49 2.02
N LYS A 122 8.97 8.76 2.49
CA LYS A 122 10.38 9.15 2.32
C LYS A 122 10.77 9.23 0.84
N HIS A 123 10.34 8.26 0.03
CA HIS A 123 10.61 8.25 -1.40
C HIS A 123 9.98 9.47 -2.10
N LEU A 124 8.70 9.74 -1.83
CA LEU A 124 8.01 10.93 -2.33
C LEU A 124 8.71 12.22 -1.92
N ALA A 125 9.12 12.34 -0.65
CA ALA A 125 9.85 13.51 -0.16
C ALA A 125 11.18 13.72 -0.93
N GLY A 126 11.89 12.63 -1.25
CA GLY A 126 13.11 12.69 -2.07
C GLY A 126 12.85 13.19 -3.48
N LEU A 127 11.78 12.73 -4.12
CA LEU A 127 11.37 13.17 -5.45
C LEU A 127 10.98 14.66 -5.46
N LEU A 128 10.17 15.08 -4.50
CA LEU A 128 9.75 16.48 -4.34
C LEU A 128 10.94 17.42 -4.07
N ALA A 129 11.90 16.98 -3.26
CA ALA A 129 13.13 17.74 -3.01
C ALA A 129 13.94 17.94 -4.29
N LYS A 130 14.12 16.87 -5.09
CA LYS A 130 14.80 16.94 -6.40
C LYS A 130 14.08 17.86 -7.37
N ALA A 131 12.75 17.94 -7.29
CA ALA A 131 11.92 18.84 -8.12
C ALA A 131 11.89 20.29 -7.58
N GLY A 132 12.61 20.62 -6.50
CA GLY A 132 12.68 21.96 -5.92
C GLY A 132 11.41 22.40 -5.18
N VAL A 133 10.57 21.47 -4.77
CA VAL A 133 9.35 21.79 -3.99
C VAL A 133 9.71 22.20 -2.57
N ARG A 134 9.12 23.29 -2.09
CA ARG A 134 9.32 23.77 -0.70
C ARG A 134 8.71 22.80 0.30
N SER A 135 9.40 22.61 1.44
CA SER A 135 8.96 21.72 2.54
C SER A 135 8.62 20.28 2.06
N PRO A 136 9.52 19.59 1.34
CA PRO A 136 9.22 18.36 0.62
C PRO A 136 8.73 17.22 1.54
N LYS A 137 9.21 17.13 2.79
CA LYS A 137 8.74 16.14 3.78
C LYS A 137 7.27 16.37 4.15
N GLN A 138 6.88 17.63 4.38
CA GLN A 138 5.49 17.98 4.69
C GLN A 138 4.58 17.69 3.49
N ARG A 139 5.00 18.10 2.29
CA ARG A 139 4.24 17.85 1.05
C ARG A 139 4.09 16.35 0.74
N ALA A 140 5.11 15.56 1.00
CA ALA A 140 5.03 14.10 0.85
C ALA A 140 3.98 13.50 1.81
N ARG A 141 3.91 13.98 3.04
CA ARG A 141 2.88 13.57 4.02
C ARG A 141 1.48 13.94 3.57
N GLU A 142 1.29 15.16 3.10
CA GLU A 142 0.00 15.64 2.56
C GLU A 142 -0.43 14.83 1.33
N LEU A 143 0.50 14.52 0.41
CA LEU A 143 0.24 13.65 -0.74
C LEU A 143 -0.14 12.23 -0.31
N SER A 144 0.54 11.69 0.71
CA SER A 144 0.23 10.37 1.26
C SER A 144 -1.18 10.32 1.86
N LEU A 145 -1.60 11.39 2.57
CA LEU A 145 -2.96 11.51 3.10
C LEU A 145 -4.00 11.55 1.97
N LEU A 146 -3.76 12.33 0.92
CA LEU A 146 -4.65 12.40 -0.25
C LEU A 146 -4.75 11.06 -0.98
N MET A 147 -3.63 10.33 -1.11
CA MET A 147 -3.64 9.00 -1.72
C MET A 147 -4.44 7.98 -0.90
N GLU A 148 -4.20 7.92 0.41
CA GLU A 148 -4.95 7.01 1.30
C GLU A 148 -6.44 7.36 1.31
N GLY A 149 -6.77 8.66 1.42
CA GLY A 149 -8.15 9.14 1.35
C GLY A 149 -8.84 8.74 0.03
N ALA A 150 -8.18 8.99 -1.11
CA ALA A 150 -8.71 8.62 -2.41
C ALA A 150 -8.93 7.10 -2.53
N MET A 151 -7.97 6.27 -2.08
CA MET A 151 -8.12 4.81 -2.08
C MET A 151 -9.34 4.35 -1.25
N VAL A 152 -9.52 4.91 -0.08
CA VAL A 152 -10.66 4.57 0.79
C VAL A 152 -11.98 5.00 0.17
N MET A 153 -12.05 6.22 -0.38
CA MET A 153 -13.27 6.74 -1.00
C MET A 153 -13.64 5.97 -2.27
N ILE A 154 -12.66 5.59 -3.10
CA ILE A 154 -12.90 4.72 -4.26
C ILE A 154 -13.44 3.35 -3.80
N LEU A 155 -12.90 2.80 -2.71
CA LEU A 155 -13.35 1.52 -2.19
C LEU A 155 -14.78 1.56 -1.66
N ILE A 156 -15.18 2.68 -1.02
CA ILE A 156 -16.52 2.88 -0.46
C ILE A 156 -17.56 3.11 -1.57
N HIS A 157 -17.25 3.96 -2.53
CA HIS A 157 -18.22 4.45 -3.51
C HIS A 157 -18.15 3.74 -4.87
N GLY A 158 -17.08 3.00 -5.15
CA GLY A 158 -16.82 2.43 -6.48
C GLY A 158 -16.47 3.50 -7.54
N ASP A 159 -16.31 4.74 -7.14
CA ASP A 159 -16.10 5.89 -8.04
C ASP A 159 -14.63 6.32 -8.07
N ARG A 160 -14.00 6.19 -9.24
CA ARG A 160 -12.60 6.55 -9.45
C ARG A 160 -12.35 8.05 -9.61
N SER A 161 -13.39 8.86 -9.73
CA SER A 161 -13.28 10.33 -9.78
C SER A 161 -12.63 10.92 -8.52
N TYR A 162 -12.66 10.18 -7.40
CA TYR A 162 -11.91 10.54 -6.20
C TYR A 162 -10.40 10.62 -6.41
N ALA A 163 -9.82 9.82 -7.31
CA ALA A 163 -8.41 9.95 -7.67
C ALA A 163 -8.14 11.27 -8.40
N GLU A 164 -9.04 11.69 -9.29
CA GLU A 164 -8.93 12.97 -9.99
C GLU A 164 -9.10 14.16 -9.04
N ALA A 165 -10.06 14.07 -8.11
CA ALA A 165 -10.27 15.09 -7.09
C ALA A 165 -9.02 15.26 -6.21
N ALA A 166 -8.42 14.14 -5.78
CA ALA A 166 -7.17 14.14 -5.02
C ALA A 166 -5.99 14.71 -5.85
N ALA A 167 -5.90 14.39 -7.14
CA ALA A 167 -4.89 14.96 -8.03
C ALA A 167 -5.00 16.49 -8.12
N ARG A 168 -6.22 17.01 -8.29
CA ARG A 168 -6.46 18.48 -8.31
C ARG A 168 -6.03 19.17 -7.00
N ALA A 169 -6.32 18.56 -5.85
CA ALA A 169 -5.88 19.07 -4.55
C ALA A 169 -4.35 18.99 -4.43
N ALA A 170 -3.76 17.87 -4.81
CA ALA A 170 -2.33 17.61 -4.73
C ALA A 170 -1.49 18.57 -5.60
N ARG A 171 -1.96 18.94 -6.80
CA ARG A 171 -1.29 19.96 -7.63
C ARG A 171 -1.11 21.30 -6.89
N ARG A 172 -2.09 21.71 -6.09
CA ARG A 172 -2.01 22.96 -5.30
C ARG A 172 -0.91 22.90 -4.25
N LEU A 173 -0.62 21.72 -3.72
CA LEU A 173 0.42 21.51 -2.70
C LEU A 173 1.84 21.62 -3.27
N VAL A 174 2.03 21.34 -4.56
CA VAL A 174 3.36 21.29 -5.19
C VAL A 174 3.63 22.49 -6.11
N LYS A 175 2.65 23.40 -6.29
CA LYS A 175 2.86 24.67 -6.98
C LYS A 175 3.95 25.47 -6.28
N ARG A 176 4.84 26.06 -7.08
CA ARG A 176 5.89 26.98 -6.62
C ARG A 176 5.30 28.29 -6.13
#